data_ea7332899616f1ff06281079bda0a26d
#
_entry.id   ea7332899616f1ff06281079bda0a26d
#
_cell.length_a   1.000
_cell.length_b   1.000
_cell.length_c   1.000
_cell.angle_alpha   90.00
_cell.angle_beta   90.00
_cell.angle_gamma   90.00
#
_symmetry.space_group_name_H-M   'P 1'
#
loop_
_entity.id
_entity.type
_entity.pdbx_description
1 polymer ?
#
loop_
_entity_poly.entity_id
_entity_poly.type
_entity_poly.pdbx_seq_one_letter_code
_entity_poly.pdbx_strand_id
1 'polypeptide(L)'
;MTPRPRRDQERTGGGDGIGRSRAGPGREVWAARLLTFSAGAVNALGFLALGGVFTSVVTANSALVGIGVGHADAAPAVLAGLAVLGYVLGAASGGWAAARVRRARRAAAADFLLLELLLLWAVAAWWLRLDGHPGGWVRTTLLVLLSAAMGCQNAGVLVALGARAPTAYLTGLLTHAVTDAVTEGRLRWRAPATVGLLVAGAAGLALLERWLHGVAAVAPAVLVTGAWLLWRTDGAAPHAPAAGRAGRERGTAG
;
A
#
# COMPACT_ATOMS: atom_id res chain seq x y z
N MET A 1 60.02 -39.89 -7.89
CA MET A 1 58.61 -39.66 -8.23
C MET A 1 57.77 -40.50 -7.28
N THR A 2 57.41 -39.90 -6.10
CA THR A 2 56.76 -40.63 -4.99
C THR A 2 55.30 -40.07 -4.89
N PRO A 3 54.26 -40.90 -4.82
CA PRO A 3 52.91 -40.48 -4.71
C PRO A 3 52.57 -40.05 -3.27
N ARG A 4 51.89 -38.91 -3.12
CA ARG A 4 51.34 -38.40 -1.86
C ARG A 4 50.06 -39.14 -1.46
N PRO A 5 49.83 -39.44 -0.18
CA PRO A 5 48.63 -40.12 0.29
C PRO A 5 47.43 -39.17 0.31
N ARG A 6 46.27 -39.66 -0.14
CA ARG A 6 44.93 -39.06 0.00
C ARG A 6 44.56 -39.01 1.49
N ARG A 7 44.25 -37.81 1.99
CA ARG A 7 43.55 -37.60 3.26
C ARG A 7 42.06 -37.79 3.05
N ASP A 8 41.55 -38.84 3.64
CA ASP A 8 40.12 -39.05 3.82
C ASP A 8 39.58 -37.96 4.77
N GLN A 9 38.72 -37.07 4.25
CA GLN A 9 37.95 -36.16 5.08
C GLN A 9 36.69 -36.89 5.54
N GLU A 10 36.70 -37.29 6.79
CA GLU A 10 35.52 -37.74 7.51
C GLU A 10 34.42 -36.68 7.45
N ARG A 11 33.33 -37.03 6.79
CA ARG A 11 32.08 -36.31 6.85
C ARG A 11 31.40 -36.58 8.19
N THR A 12 31.65 -35.75 9.18
CA THR A 12 30.79 -35.69 10.35
C THR A 12 29.49 -35.04 9.95
N GLY A 13 28.43 -35.85 9.85
CA GLY A 13 27.07 -35.43 9.71
C GLY A 13 26.60 -34.70 10.97
N GLY A 14 26.60 -33.35 10.93
CA GLY A 14 25.89 -32.52 11.88
C GLY A 14 24.54 -32.13 11.27
N GLY A 15 23.49 -32.85 11.65
CA GLY A 15 22.14 -32.53 11.30
C GLY A 15 21.68 -31.29 12.08
N ASP A 16 21.97 -30.08 11.59
CA ASP A 16 21.31 -28.88 12.06
C ASP A 16 19.98 -28.73 11.31
N GLY A 17 18.99 -29.44 11.84
CA GLY A 17 17.58 -29.16 11.60
C GLY A 17 17.27 -27.76 12.13
N ILE A 18 17.63 -26.72 11.35
CA ILE A 18 17.14 -25.37 11.59
C ILE A 18 15.63 -25.40 11.35
N GLY A 19 14.89 -25.63 12.42
CA GLY A 19 13.46 -25.39 12.49
C GLY A 19 13.21 -23.94 12.07
N ARG A 20 12.89 -23.74 10.78
CA ARG A 20 12.29 -22.48 10.32
C ARG A 20 10.97 -22.37 11.04
N SER A 21 10.97 -21.69 12.19
CA SER A 21 9.75 -21.24 12.83
C SER A 21 8.97 -20.50 11.76
N ARG A 22 7.80 -21.01 11.39
CA ARG A 22 6.82 -20.31 10.57
C ARG A 22 6.26 -19.18 11.43
N ALA A 23 7.05 -18.14 11.65
CA ALA A 23 6.52 -16.88 12.14
C ALA A 23 5.48 -16.44 11.09
N GLY A 24 4.26 -16.18 11.54
CA GLY A 24 3.20 -15.65 10.68
C GLY A 24 3.66 -14.34 10.02
N PRO A 25 2.96 -13.87 9.00
CA PRO A 25 3.32 -12.63 8.33
C PRO A 25 3.38 -11.50 9.37
N GLY A 26 4.50 -10.76 9.38
CA GLY A 26 4.71 -9.64 10.28
C GLY A 26 3.59 -8.58 10.13
N ARG A 27 3.44 -7.74 11.14
CA ARG A 27 2.40 -6.67 11.19
C ARG A 27 2.48 -5.73 9.97
N GLU A 28 3.68 -5.48 9.46
CA GLU A 28 3.88 -4.70 8.22
C GLU A 28 3.16 -5.31 7.01
N VAL A 29 3.16 -6.64 6.88
CA VAL A 29 2.47 -7.33 5.80
C VAL A 29 0.96 -7.19 5.94
N TRP A 30 0.44 -7.24 7.17
CA TRP A 30 -0.98 -7.01 7.43
C TRP A 30 -1.38 -5.56 7.19
N ALA A 31 -0.56 -4.59 7.61
CA ALA A 31 -0.79 -3.18 7.32
C ALA A 31 -0.85 -2.92 5.80
N ALA A 32 0.11 -3.47 5.03
CA ALA A 32 0.11 -3.36 3.57
C ALA A 32 -1.14 -4.00 2.92
N ARG A 33 -1.62 -5.12 3.45
CA ARG A 33 -2.86 -5.77 2.99
C ARG A 33 -4.09 -4.90 3.25
N LEU A 34 -4.20 -4.30 4.43
CA LEU A 34 -5.28 -3.37 4.77
C LEU A 34 -5.28 -2.14 3.87
N LEU A 35 -4.10 -1.56 3.58
CA LEU A 35 -3.98 -0.46 2.64
C LEU A 35 -4.40 -0.84 1.22
N THR A 36 -4.04 -2.04 0.76
CA THR A 36 -4.48 -2.54 -0.56
C THR A 36 -5.99 -2.73 -0.62
N PHE A 37 -6.57 -3.32 0.42
CA PHE A 37 -8.02 -3.51 0.53
C PHE A 37 -8.75 -2.15 0.57
N SER A 38 -8.24 -1.21 1.38
CA SER A 38 -8.78 0.16 1.45
C SER A 38 -8.70 0.88 0.11
N ALA A 39 -7.60 0.71 -0.65
CA ALA A 39 -7.47 1.30 -1.99
C ALA A 39 -8.56 0.82 -2.95
N GLY A 40 -8.91 -0.48 -2.89
CA GLY A 40 -10.05 -1.03 -3.62
C GLY A 40 -11.37 -0.38 -3.21
N ALA A 41 -11.60 -0.25 -1.91
CA ALA A 41 -12.79 0.36 -1.34
C ALA A 41 -12.92 1.85 -1.75
N VAL A 42 -11.86 2.64 -1.64
CA VAL A 42 -11.87 4.06 -2.02
C VAL A 42 -12.13 4.25 -3.51
N ASN A 43 -11.54 3.41 -4.38
CA ASN A 43 -11.82 3.46 -5.81
C ASN A 43 -13.27 3.11 -6.13
N ALA A 44 -13.85 2.13 -5.44
CA ALA A 44 -15.27 1.78 -5.61
C ALA A 44 -16.19 2.92 -5.15
N LEU A 45 -15.88 3.60 -4.04
CA LEU A 45 -16.64 4.77 -3.56
C LEU A 45 -16.61 5.90 -4.57
N GLY A 46 -15.42 6.23 -5.12
CA GLY A 46 -15.27 7.24 -6.16
C GLY A 46 -16.10 6.94 -7.39
N PHE A 47 -16.06 5.70 -7.84
CA PHE A 47 -16.78 5.26 -9.04
C PHE A 47 -18.31 5.22 -8.83
N LEU A 48 -18.77 4.59 -7.75
CA LEU A 48 -20.20 4.37 -7.52
C LEU A 48 -20.94 5.63 -7.10
N ALA A 49 -20.36 6.43 -6.21
CA ALA A 49 -21.05 7.52 -5.56
C ALA A 49 -20.60 8.94 -5.97
N LEU A 50 -19.38 9.06 -6.56
CA LEU A 50 -18.81 10.39 -6.85
C LEU A 50 -18.69 10.71 -8.35
N GLY A 51 -19.34 9.96 -9.22
CA GLY A 51 -19.50 10.34 -10.62
C GLY A 51 -18.77 9.48 -11.65
N GLY A 52 -18.55 8.19 -11.37
CA GLY A 52 -17.99 7.26 -12.35
C GLY A 52 -16.49 7.42 -12.60
N VAL A 53 -15.77 8.04 -11.64
CA VAL A 53 -14.35 8.35 -11.75
C VAL A 53 -13.58 7.62 -10.64
N PHE A 54 -12.43 7.07 -10.96
CA PHE A 54 -11.57 6.42 -9.97
C PHE A 54 -10.72 7.43 -9.20
N THR A 55 -10.44 7.15 -7.95
CA THR A 55 -9.65 8.02 -7.10
C THR A 55 -8.14 7.88 -7.30
N SER A 56 -7.67 6.69 -7.72
CA SER A 56 -6.24 6.41 -7.86
C SER A 56 -5.82 5.79 -9.19
N VAL A 57 -6.75 5.57 -10.15
CA VAL A 57 -6.43 4.98 -11.45
C VAL A 57 -6.20 6.10 -12.47
N VAL A 58 -5.02 6.72 -12.39
CA VAL A 58 -4.65 7.89 -13.20
C VAL A 58 -4.80 7.62 -14.70
N THR A 59 -4.40 6.43 -15.18
CA THR A 59 -4.51 6.06 -16.60
C THR A 59 -5.95 6.02 -17.10
N ALA A 60 -6.88 5.43 -16.32
CA ALA A 60 -8.30 5.41 -16.67
C ALA A 60 -8.90 6.83 -16.65
N ASN A 61 -8.57 7.62 -15.62
CA ASN A 61 -9.04 9.00 -15.55
C ASN A 61 -8.49 9.86 -16.70
N SER A 62 -7.23 9.67 -17.10
CA SER A 62 -6.66 10.35 -18.26
C SER A 62 -7.38 9.98 -19.56
N ALA A 63 -7.77 8.72 -19.72
CA ALA A 63 -8.58 8.29 -20.86
C ALA A 63 -9.97 8.94 -20.82
N LEU A 64 -10.61 9.05 -19.64
CA LEU A 64 -11.90 9.74 -19.48
C LEU A 64 -11.80 11.23 -19.84
N VAL A 65 -10.71 11.91 -19.48
CA VAL A 65 -10.43 13.30 -19.93
C VAL A 65 -10.39 13.36 -21.46
N GLY A 66 -9.62 12.47 -22.11
CA GLY A 66 -9.51 12.42 -23.56
C GLY A 66 -10.84 12.13 -24.26
N ILE A 67 -11.65 11.21 -23.74
CA ILE A 67 -12.97 10.89 -24.24
C ILE A 67 -13.90 12.10 -24.13
N GLY A 68 -13.94 12.75 -22.95
CA GLY A 68 -14.77 13.94 -22.76
C GLY A 68 -14.40 15.09 -23.68
N VAL A 69 -13.12 15.33 -23.93
CA VAL A 69 -12.65 16.31 -24.91
C VAL A 69 -13.09 15.93 -26.34
N GLY A 70 -12.91 14.66 -26.74
CA GLY A 70 -13.28 14.19 -28.08
C GLY A 70 -14.78 14.23 -28.36
N HIS A 71 -15.62 14.07 -27.34
CA HIS A 71 -17.08 14.11 -27.44
C HIS A 71 -17.65 15.52 -27.15
N ALA A 72 -16.79 16.53 -26.88
CA ALA A 72 -17.21 17.86 -26.44
C ALA A 72 -18.09 17.84 -25.17
N ASP A 73 -17.92 16.82 -24.32
CA ASP A 73 -18.59 16.69 -23.01
C ASP A 73 -17.62 17.08 -21.89
N ALA A 74 -17.78 18.32 -21.42
CA ALA A 74 -16.88 18.88 -20.42
C ALA A 74 -17.05 18.24 -19.03
N ALA A 75 -18.22 17.72 -18.68
CA ALA A 75 -18.51 17.26 -17.31
C ALA A 75 -17.64 16.08 -16.88
N PRO A 76 -17.57 14.94 -17.61
CA PRO A 76 -16.69 13.83 -17.24
C PRO A 76 -15.20 14.20 -17.37
N ALA A 77 -14.83 15.03 -18.37
CA ALA A 77 -13.44 15.47 -18.55
C ALA A 77 -12.95 16.28 -17.35
N VAL A 78 -13.73 17.25 -16.89
CA VAL A 78 -13.39 18.08 -15.73
C VAL A 78 -13.32 17.24 -14.46
N LEU A 79 -14.30 16.36 -14.23
CA LEU A 79 -14.33 15.52 -13.03
C LEU A 79 -13.13 14.58 -12.95
N ALA A 80 -12.80 13.89 -14.06
CA ALA A 80 -11.64 13.03 -14.15
C ALA A 80 -10.32 13.83 -14.03
N GLY A 81 -10.23 15.02 -14.65
CA GLY A 81 -9.08 15.92 -14.51
C GLY A 81 -8.84 16.37 -13.07
N LEU A 82 -9.92 16.73 -12.36
CA LEU A 82 -9.85 17.10 -10.95
C LEU A 82 -9.42 15.92 -10.05
N ALA A 83 -9.86 14.69 -10.35
CA ALA A 83 -9.39 13.52 -9.64
C ALA A 83 -7.88 13.29 -9.87
N VAL A 84 -7.38 13.43 -11.10
CA VAL A 84 -5.94 13.35 -11.40
C VAL A 84 -5.17 14.45 -10.66
N LEU A 85 -5.66 15.69 -10.69
CA LEU A 85 -5.01 16.80 -9.98
C LEU A 85 -4.98 16.55 -8.46
N GLY A 86 -6.09 16.12 -7.86
CA GLY A 86 -6.16 15.74 -6.45
C GLY A 86 -5.13 14.67 -6.11
N TYR A 87 -5.05 13.62 -6.93
CA TYR A 87 -4.06 12.56 -6.75
C TYR A 87 -2.62 13.08 -6.81
N VAL A 88 -2.28 13.93 -7.77
CA VAL A 88 -0.93 14.51 -7.90
C VAL A 88 -0.56 15.37 -6.69
N LEU A 89 -1.48 16.23 -6.23
CA LEU A 89 -1.28 17.06 -5.04
C LEU A 89 -1.12 16.19 -3.78
N GLY A 90 -1.92 15.14 -3.65
CA GLY A 90 -1.80 14.15 -2.58
C GLY A 90 -0.46 13.41 -2.63
N ALA A 91 -0.03 12.97 -3.81
CA ALA A 91 1.25 12.28 -3.99
C ALA A 91 2.44 13.20 -3.65
N ALA A 92 2.39 14.46 -4.06
CA ALA A 92 3.42 15.44 -3.72
C ALA A 92 3.52 15.67 -2.19
N SER A 93 2.38 15.88 -1.53
CA SER A 93 2.32 16.12 -0.08
C SER A 93 2.70 14.88 0.73
N GLY A 94 2.19 13.70 0.37
CA GLY A 94 2.51 12.43 1.04
C GLY A 94 3.97 12.01 0.85
N GLY A 95 4.51 12.16 -0.35
CA GLY A 95 5.92 11.91 -0.64
C GLY A 95 6.85 12.85 0.14
N TRP A 96 6.49 14.13 0.22
CA TRP A 96 7.23 15.11 1.01
C TRP A 96 7.19 14.80 2.52
N ALA A 97 6.00 14.47 3.07
CA ALA A 97 5.84 14.08 4.46
C ALA A 97 6.67 12.83 4.80
N ALA A 98 6.59 11.79 3.98
CA ALA A 98 7.35 10.56 4.15
C ALA A 98 8.87 10.79 4.06
N ALA A 99 9.34 11.65 3.15
CA ALA A 99 10.75 12.02 3.04
C ALA A 99 11.25 12.77 4.28
N ARG A 100 10.42 13.63 4.89
CA ARG A 100 10.75 14.32 6.15
C ARG A 100 10.85 13.36 7.32
N VAL A 101 9.88 12.46 7.49
CA VAL A 101 9.88 11.42 8.53
C VAL A 101 11.15 10.57 8.42
N ARG A 102 11.51 10.13 7.21
CA ARG A 102 12.72 9.34 6.97
C ARG A 102 14.01 10.10 7.31
N ARG A 103 14.11 11.39 6.98
CA ARG A 103 15.29 12.23 7.30
C ARG A 103 15.44 12.48 8.80
N ALA A 104 14.34 12.64 9.51
CA ALA A 104 14.35 12.92 10.94
C ALA A 104 14.77 11.73 11.80
N ARG A 105 14.98 10.53 11.23
CA ARG A 105 15.24 9.26 11.94
C ARG A 105 14.28 9.01 13.11
N ARG A 106 13.12 9.64 13.10
CA ARG A 106 12.11 9.50 14.15
C ARG A 106 11.31 8.23 13.89
N ALA A 107 11.03 7.53 14.96
CA ALA A 107 10.58 6.14 15.03
C ALA A 107 9.21 5.84 14.41
N ALA A 108 8.49 6.80 13.87
CA ALA A 108 7.16 6.55 13.35
C ALA A 108 7.16 6.55 11.80
N ALA A 109 7.69 5.47 11.21
CA ALA A 109 7.56 5.25 9.77
C ALA A 109 6.11 5.34 9.28
N ALA A 110 5.14 5.17 10.17
CA ALA A 110 3.71 5.26 9.90
C ALA A 110 3.15 6.69 9.85
N ASP A 111 3.90 7.70 10.28
CA ASP A 111 3.38 9.08 10.40
C ASP A 111 3.07 9.73 9.03
N PHE A 112 3.59 9.20 7.93
CA PHE A 112 3.19 9.65 6.59
C PHE A 112 1.70 9.34 6.29
N LEU A 113 1.10 8.35 6.97
CA LEU A 113 -0.33 8.03 6.84
C LEU A 113 -1.24 9.03 7.55
N LEU A 114 -0.71 9.89 8.42
CA LEU A 114 -1.55 10.85 9.18
C LEU A 114 -2.30 11.82 8.27
N LEU A 115 -1.66 12.29 7.19
CA LEU A 115 -2.32 13.17 6.23
C LEU A 115 -3.45 12.43 5.49
N GLU A 116 -3.21 11.21 5.07
CA GLU A 116 -4.24 10.35 4.47
C GLU A 116 -5.40 10.14 5.44
N LEU A 117 -5.10 9.80 6.71
CA LEU A 117 -6.11 9.61 7.75
C LEU A 117 -6.96 10.86 7.96
N LEU A 118 -6.34 12.04 8.02
CA LEU A 118 -7.06 13.32 8.13
C LEU A 118 -8.03 13.50 6.97
N LEU A 119 -7.58 13.26 5.74
CA LEU A 119 -8.42 13.38 4.54
C LEU A 119 -9.57 12.38 4.56
N LEU A 120 -9.30 11.11 4.87
CA LEU A 120 -10.34 10.07 4.92
C LEU A 120 -11.38 10.32 6.01
N TRP A 121 -10.95 10.73 7.22
CA TRP A 121 -11.88 11.06 8.30
C TRP A 121 -12.66 12.34 8.03
N ALA A 122 -12.08 13.35 7.35
CA ALA A 122 -12.79 14.53 6.91
C ALA A 122 -13.89 14.17 5.89
N VAL A 123 -13.56 13.29 4.91
CA VAL A 123 -14.54 12.77 3.95
C VAL A 123 -15.63 11.97 4.68
N ALA A 124 -15.27 11.07 5.58
CA ALA A 124 -16.23 10.27 6.34
C ALA A 124 -17.18 11.13 7.18
N ALA A 125 -16.65 12.15 7.87
CA ALA A 125 -17.45 13.07 8.66
C ALA A 125 -18.42 13.87 7.80
N TRP A 126 -17.97 14.35 6.62
CA TRP A 126 -18.82 15.07 5.69
C TRP A 126 -19.88 14.17 5.05
N TRP A 127 -19.48 12.94 4.68
CA TRP A 127 -20.38 11.91 4.17
C TRP A 127 -21.53 11.60 5.14
N LEU A 128 -21.20 11.38 6.42
CA LEU A 128 -22.21 11.12 7.47
C LEU A 128 -23.19 12.27 7.65
N ARG A 129 -22.74 13.52 7.54
CA ARG A 129 -23.61 14.69 7.64
C ARG A 129 -24.59 14.84 6.48
N LEU A 130 -24.30 14.22 5.35
CA LEU A 130 -25.11 14.23 4.14
C LEU A 130 -25.92 12.94 3.97
N ASP A 131 -25.91 12.08 4.99
CA ASP A 131 -26.54 10.75 4.93
C ASP A 131 -26.15 9.96 3.66
N GLY A 132 -24.89 10.12 3.24
CA GLY A 132 -24.35 9.44 2.07
C GLY A 132 -24.76 10.02 0.70
N HIS A 133 -25.49 11.12 0.63
CA HIS A 133 -26.02 11.70 -0.63
C HIS A 133 -25.34 13.03 -1.01
N PRO A 134 -24.02 13.03 -1.34
CA PRO A 134 -23.37 14.26 -1.76
C PRO A 134 -23.84 14.69 -3.15
N GLY A 135 -24.27 15.94 -3.28
CA GLY A 135 -24.68 16.55 -4.53
C GLY A 135 -23.77 17.69 -4.96
N GLY A 136 -23.89 18.10 -6.23
CA GLY A 136 -23.24 19.30 -6.76
C GLY A 136 -21.73 19.36 -6.50
N TRP A 137 -21.25 20.52 -6.08
CA TRP A 137 -19.84 20.79 -5.81
C TRP A 137 -19.27 19.95 -4.65
N VAL A 138 -20.11 19.55 -3.68
CA VAL A 138 -19.69 18.71 -2.55
C VAL A 138 -19.19 17.36 -3.05
N ARG A 139 -19.92 16.72 -3.97
CA ARG A 139 -19.53 15.46 -4.59
C ARG A 139 -18.14 15.55 -5.24
N THR A 140 -17.90 16.61 -5.99
CA THR A 140 -16.60 16.88 -6.63
C THR A 140 -15.50 17.10 -5.59
N THR A 141 -15.78 17.85 -4.52
CA THR A 141 -14.81 18.09 -3.45
C THR A 141 -14.44 16.79 -2.74
N LEU A 142 -15.40 15.94 -2.42
CA LEU A 142 -15.14 14.63 -1.81
C LEU A 142 -14.30 13.73 -2.73
N LEU A 143 -14.57 13.74 -4.03
CA LEU A 143 -13.74 13.02 -5.01
C LEU A 143 -12.28 13.51 -5.00
N VAL A 144 -12.06 14.82 -5.02
CA VAL A 144 -10.71 15.40 -4.98
C VAL A 144 -9.98 15.05 -3.69
N LEU A 145 -10.67 15.12 -2.53
CA LEU A 145 -10.09 14.74 -1.24
C LEU A 145 -9.73 13.26 -1.18
N LEU A 146 -10.60 12.36 -1.67
CA LEU A 146 -10.31 10.93 -1.76
C LEU A 146 -9.14 10.65 -2.71
N SER A 147 -9.10 11.33 -3.86
CA SER A 147 -7.99 11.21 -4.80
C SER A 147 -6.68 11.69 -4.19
N ALA A 148 -6.71 12.79 -3.42
CA ALA A 148 -5.55 13.28 -2.67
C ALA A 148 -5.12 12.29 -1.58
N ALA A 149 -6.05 11.68 -0.84
CA ALA A 149 -5.75 10.65 0.14
C ALA A 149 -5.04 9.45 -0.51
N MET A 150 -5.53 8.98 -1.66
CA MET A 150 -4.91 7.88 -2.40
C MET A 150 -3.53 8.23 -2.97
N GLY A 151 -3.35 9.47 -3.45
CA GLY A 151 -2.04 9.97 -3.88
C GLY A 151 -1.05 10.00 -2.72
N CYS A 152 -1.48 10.49 -1.55
CA CYS A 152 -0.70 10.52 -0.33
C CYS A 152 -0.28 9.11 0.11
N GLN A 153 -1.20 8.15 0.16
CA GLN A 153 -0.92 6.75 0.46
C GLN A 153 0.14 6.17 -0.48
N ASN A 154 -0.08 6.28 -1.78
CA ASN A 154 0.79 5.65 -2.78
C ASN A 154 2.21 6.20 -2.74
N ALA A 155 2.37 7.54 -2.68
CA ALA A 155 3.68 8.17 -2.59
C ALA A 155 4.36 7.91 -1.23
N GLY A 156 3.60 7.96 -0.13
CA GLY A 156 4.10 7.68 1.21
C GLY A 156 4.63 6.25 1.34
N VAL A 157 3.85 5.27 0.89
CA VAL A 157 4.24 3.85 0.87
C VAL A 157 5.47 3.63 -0.04
N LEU A 158 5.52 4.27 -1.21
CA LEU A 158 6.67 4.18 -2.13
C LEU A 158 7.96 4.71 -1.48
N VAL A 159 7.89 5.83 -0.78
CA VAL A 159 9.05 6.43 -0.08
C VAL A 159 9.46 5.59 1.14
N ALA A 160 8.50 5.03 1.88
CA ALA A 160 8.74 4.25 3.09
C ALA A 160 9.28 2.84 2.78
N LEU A 161 8.70 2.13 1.82
CA LEU A 161 9.02 0.74 1.48
C LEU A 161 9.86 0.59 0.19
N GLY A 162 10.07 1.67 -0.56
CA GLY A 162 10.73 1.64 -1.86
C GLY A 162 9.89 0.93 -2.94
N ALA A 163 10.55 0.55 -4.05
CA ALA A 163 9.88 -0.09 -5.21
C ALA A 163 9.22 -1.46 -4.91
N ARG A 164 9.28 -1.93 -3.66
CA ARG A 164 8.65 -3.17 -3.21
C ARG A 164 7.19 -2.99 -2.78
N ALA A 165 6.66 -1.75 -2.84
CA ALA A 165 5.29 -1.44 -2.44
C ALA A 165 4.27 -1.98 -3.46
N PRO A 166 3.36 -2.88 -3.05
CA PRO A 166 2.44 -3.54 -4.00
C PRO A 166 1.30 -2.66 -4.50
N THR A 167 1.03 -1.50 -3.86
CA THR A 167 -0.18 -0.71 -4.12
C THR A 167 -0.08 0.23 -5.31
N ALA A 168 1.14 0.71 -5.69
CA ALA A 168 1.31 1.78 -6.66
C ALA A 168 1.44 1.32 -8.14
N TYR A 169 1.75 0.03 -8.39
CA TYR A 169 2.09 -0.48 -9.73
C TYR A 169 1.44 -1.83 -10.01
N LEU A 170 0.13 -1.95 -9.77
CA LEU A 170 -0.57 -3.24 -9.88
C LEU A 170 -0.46 -3.85 -11.29
N THR A 171 -0.62 -3.03 -12.34
CA THR A 171 -0.48 -3.48 -13.73
C THR A 171 0.94 -3.99 -13.98
N GLY A 172 1.97 -3.25 -13.57
CA GLY A 172 3.37 -3.68 -13.68
C GLY A 172 3.64 -4.94 -12.88
N LEU A 173 3.15 -5.01 -11.63
CA LEU A 173 3.29 -6.19 -10.78
C LEU A 173 2.68 -7.43 -11.42
N LEU A 174 1.50 -7.31 -12.02
CA LEU A 174 0.80 -8.40 -12.71
C LEU A 174 1.56 -8.81 -13.99
N THR A 175 1.99 -7.83 -14.80
CA THR A 175 2.78 -8.08 -15.99
C THR A 175 4.06 -8.85 -15.66
N HIS A 176 4.84 -8.40 -14.67
CA HIS A 176 6.03 -9.11 -14.23
C HIS A 176 5.73 -10.53 -13.73
N ALA A 177 4.65 -10.70 -12.94
CA ALA A 177 4.28 -12.03 -12.44
C ALA A 177 3.90 -13.00 -13.55
N VAL A 178 3.20 -12.54 -14.59
CA VAL A 178 2.84 -13.34 -15.77
C VAL A 178 4.09 -13.63 -16.61
N THR A 179 4.93 -12.64 -16.85
CA THR A 179 6.19 -12.83 -17.60
C THR A 179 7.09 -13.85 -16.91
N ASP A 180 7.33 -13.70 -15.59
CA ASP A 180 8.15 -14.65 -14.81
C ASP A 180 7.55 -16.08 -14.83
N ALA A 181 6.21 -16.19 -14.80
CA ALA A 181 5.55 -17.49 -14.88
C ALA A 181 5.75 -18.17 -16.23
N VAL A 182 5.72 -17.40 -17.33
CA VAL A 182 5.87 -17.94 -18.69
C VAL A 182 7.34 -18.19 -19.04
N THR A 183 8.25 -17.30 -18.64
CA THR A 183 9.68 -17.39 -19.03
C THR A 183 10.52 -18.24 -18.08
N GLU A 184 10.20 -18.23 -16.79
CA GLU A 184 10.98 -18.90 -15.75
C GLU A 184 10.24 -20.07 -15.09
N GLY A 185 8.97 -20.31 -15.43
CA GLY A 185 8.12 -21.33 -14.78
C GLY A 185 7.82 -21.01 -13.30
N ARG A 186 8.00 -19.76 -12.87
CA ARG A 186 7.87 -19.35 -11.46
C ARG A 186 6.63 -18.47 -11.26
N LEU A 187 5.59 -19.05 -10.69
CA LEU A 187 4.38 -18.28 -10.33
C LEU A 187 4.62 -17.52 -9.01
N ARG A 188 4.64 -16.20 -9.08
CA ARG A 188 4.73 -15.32 -7.89
C ARG A 188 3.33 -14.99 -7.37
N TRP A 189 2.84 -15.75 -6.41
CA TRP A 189 1.50 -15.60 -5.80
C TRP A 189 1.20 -14.24 -5.19
N ARG A 190 2.20 -13.38 -4.98
CA ARG A 190 2.01 -12.03 -4.43
C ARG A 190 1.16 -11.14 -5.33
N ALA A 191 1.35 -11.20 -6.65
CA ALA A 191 0.61 -10.36 -7.58
C ALA A 191 -0.88 -10.71 -7.63
N PRO A 192 -1.31 -11.98 -7.88
CA PRO A 192 -2.72 -12.33 -7.86
C PRO A 192 -3.36 -12.11 -6.48
N ALA A 193 -2.64 -12.31 -5.37
CA ALA A 193 -3.15 -12.03 -4.03
C ALA A 193 -3.42 -10.53 -3.83
N THR A 194 -2.56 -9.65 -4.35
CA THR A 194 -2.77 -8.19 -4.27
C THR A 194 -3.97 -7.76 -5.09
N VAL A 195 -4.14 -8.30 -6.31
CA VAL A 195 -5.34 -8.07 -7.14
C VAL A 195 -6.59 -8.54 -6.40
N GLY A 196 -6.56 -9.75 -5.83
CA GLY A 196 -7.67 -10.31 -5.07
C GLY A 196 -8.09 -9.43 -3.88
N LEU A 197 -7.11 -8.86 -3.14
CA LEU A 197 -7.39 -7.94 -2.04
C LEU A 197 -8.04 -6.64 -2.52
N LEU A 198 -7.58 -6.08 -3.63
CA LEU A 198 -8.17 -4.87 -4.21
C LEU A 198 -9.60 -5.13 -4.68
N VAL A 199 -9.84 -6.24 -5.38
CA VAL A 199 -11.18 -6.66 -5.80
C VAL A 199 -12.08 -6.89 -4.60
N ALA A 200 -11.59 -7.57 -3.56
CA ALA A 200 -12.34 -7.80 -2.33
C ALA A 200 -12.70 -6.49 -1.60
N GLY A 201 -11.77 -5.53 -1.57
CA GLY A 201 -12.03 -4.19 -1.02
C GLY A 201 -13.10 -3.43 -1.79
N ALA A 202 -13.03 -3.44 -3.12
CA ALA A 202 -14.04 -2.82 -3.98
C ALA A 202 -15.42 -3.49 -3.82
N ALA A 203 -15.47 -4.83 -3.83
CA ALA A 203 -16.71 -5.59 -3.63
C ALA A 203 -17.31 -5.36 -2.24
N GLY A 204 -16.46 -5.36 -1.20
CA GLY A 204 -16.90 -5.09 0.17
C GLY A 204 -17.52 -3.70 0.32
N LEU A 205 -16.91 -2.68 -0.30
CA LEU A 205 -17.50 -1.34 -0.28
C LEU A 205 -18.77 -1.26 -1.12
N ALA A 206 -18.84 -1.89 -2.28
CA ALA A 206 -20.04 -1.89 -3.11
C ALA A 206 -21.23 -2.53 -2.38
N LEU A 207 -20.97 -3.60 -1.61
CA LEU A 207 -21.99 -4.22 -0.74
C LEU A 207 -22.38 -3.28 0.40
N LEU A 208 -21.42 -2.65 1.06
CA LEU A 208 -21.68 -1.70 2.15
C LEU A 208 -22.47 -0.49 1.65
N GLU A 209 -22.09 0.05 0.50
CA GLU A 209 -22.77 1.18 -0.14
C GLU A 209 -24.22 0.82 -0.47
N ARG A 210 -24.46 -0.37 -0.99
CA ARG A 210 -25.81 -0.85 -1.32
C ARG A 210 -26.74 -0.97 -0.11
N TRP A 211 -26.22 -1.41 1.04
CA TRP A 211 -27.05 -1.73 2.21
C TRP A 211 -26.96 -0.69 3.33
N LEU A 212 -25.85 0.01 3.43
CA LEU A 212 -25.52 0.96 4.50
C LEU A 212 -24.89 2.23 3.92
N HIS A 213 -25.54 2.78 2.90
CA HIS A 213 -25.09 3.93 2.12
C HIS A 213 -24.55 5.08 2.99
N GLY A 214 -25.29 5.46 4.04
CA GLY A 214 -24.92 6.57 4.93
C GLY A 214 -23.56 6.42 5.63
N VAL A 215 -23.02 5.20 5.77
CA VAL A 215 -21.75 4.97 6.48
C VAL A 215 -20.63 4.45 5.56
N ALA A 216 -20.86 4.31 4.26
CA ALA A 216 -19.93 3.68 3.34
C ALA A 216 -18.52 4.33 3.36
N ALA A 217 -18.42 5.65 3.44
CA ALA A 217 -17.14 6.37 3.48
C ALA A 217 -16.36 6.19 4.80
N VAL A 218 -16.98 5.65 5.85
CA VAL A 218 -16.29 5.38 7.13
C VAL A 218 -15.37 4.16 7.02
N ALA A 219 -15.74 3.17 6.20
CA ALA A 219 -14.99 1.92 6.09
C ALA A 219 -13.51 2.13 5.67
N PRO A 220 -13.18 2.90 4.62
CA PRO A 220 -11.78 3.19 4.28
C PRO A 220 -11.00 3.86 5.42
N ALA A 221 -11.61 4.82 6.12
CA ALA A 221 -10.96 5.52 7.23
C ALA A 221 -10.61 4.56 8.38
N VAL A 222 -11.52 3.64 8.72
CA VAL A 222 -11.28 2.60 9.74
C VAL A 222 -10.17 1.64 9.31
N LEU A 223 -10.17 1.20 8.05
CA LEU A 223 -9.15 0.27 7.51
C LEU A 223 -7.75 0.89 7.55
N VAL A 224 -7.61 2.14 7.12
CA VAL A 224 -6.32 2.85 7.15
C VAL A 224 -5.89 3.16 8.58
N THR A 225 -6.84 3.46 9.49
CA THR A 225 -6.54 3.59 10.93
C THR A 225 -5.96 2.29 11.48
N GLY A 226 -6.56 1.15 11.15
CA GLY A 226 -6.04 -0.17 11.53
C GLY A 226 -4.64 -0.44 10.98
N ALA A 227 -4.40 -0.11 9.71
CA ALA A 227 -3.08 -0.23 9.08
C ALA A 227 -2.02 0.64 9.79
N TRP A 228 -2.37 1.88 10.10
CA TRP A 228 -1.50 2.82 10.81
C TRP A 228 -1.14 2.33 12.22
N LEU A 229 -2.12 1.83 12.99
CA LEU A 229 -1.89 1.26 14.32
C LEU A 229 -0.97 0.04 14.26
N LEU A 230 -1.20 -0.90 13.33
CA LEU A 230 -0.34 -2.06 13.15
C LEU A 230 1.10 -1.66 12.82
N TRP A 231 1.28 -0.64 12.00
CA TRP A 231 2.61 -0.20 11.58
C TRP A 231 3.36 0.54 12.69
N ARG A 232 2.66 1.36 13.49
CA ARG A 232 3.27 2.05 14.64
C ARG A 232 3.79 1.10 15.70
N THR A 233 3.09 0.00 15.95
CA THR A 233 3.47 -0.96 16.99
C THR A 233 4.71 -1.79 16.61
N ASP A 234 5.02 -1.98 15.33
CA ASP A 234 6.25 -2.66 14.89
C ASP A 234 7.50 -1.78 15.07
N GLY A 235 7.39 -0.46 14.88
CA GLY A 235 8.50 0.49 15.10
C GLY A 235 8.87 0.70 16.57
N ALA A 236 8.06 0.22 17.50
CA ALA A 236 8.30 0.35 18.94
C ALA A 236 9.06 -0.84 19.55
N ALA A 237 9.31 -1.92 18.81
CA ALA A 237 10.12 -3.04 19.30
C ALA A 237 11.60 -2.58 19.34
N PRO A 238 12.26 -2.52 20.54
CA PRO A 238 13.68 -2.21 20.60
C PRO A 238 14.43 -3.30 19.83
N HIS A 239 15.22 -2.91 18.83
CA HIS A 239 16.24 -3.79 18.30
C HIS A 239 17.14 -4.15 19.47
N ALA A 240 17.00 -5.40 19.98
CA ALA A 240 17.93 -5.92 20.96
C ALA A 240 19.33 -5.80 20.34
N PRO A 241 20.29 -5.11 21.00
CA PRO A 241 21.63 -5.02 20.47
C PRO A 241 22.16 -6.45 20.33
N ALA A 242 22.67 -6.78 19.14
CA ALA A 242 23.30 -8.06 18.87
C ALA A 242 24.34 -8.32 19.97
N ALA A 243 24.01 -9.18 20.92
CA ALA A 243 24.87 -9.53 22.03
C ALA A 243 26.18 -10.11 21.49
N GLY A 244 27.26 -9.32 21.67
CA GLY A 244 28.57 -9.79 21.92
C GLY A 244 29.21 -10.80 20.97
N ARG A 245 29.75 -10.33 19.83
CA ARG A 245 30.99 -10.91 19.30
C ARG A 245 32.23 -10.17 19.85
N ALA A 246 32.26 -9.93 21.13
CA ALA A 246 33.44 -9.43 21.83
C ALA A 246 33.90 -10.48 22.83
N GLY A 247 34.75 -11.42 22.43
CA GLY A 247 35.28 -12.38 23.38
C GLY A 247 35.97 -13.59 22.78
N ARG A 248 36.78 -13.45 21.72
CA ARG A 248 37.73 -14.52 21.31
C ARG A 248 38.95 -14.01 20.56
N GLU A 249 39.55 -12.94 21.01
CA GLU A 249 40.93 -12.58 20.62
C GLU A 249 41.72 -12.12 21.83
N ARG A 250 41.98 -12.96 22.79
CA ARG A 250 43.11 -12.85 23.73
C ARG A 250 43.48 -14.25 24.19
N GLY A 251 44.55 -14.75 23.65
CA GLY A 251 45.18 -15.94 24.21
C GLY A 251 45.96 -16.76 23.21
N THR A 252 47.06 -16.18 22.65
CA THR A 252 48.29 -16.94 22.36
C THR A 252 49.40 -15.92 22.06
N ALA A 253 50.03 -15.40 23.11
CA ALA A 253 51.39 -14.91 23.08
C ALA A 253 52.03 -15.45 24.37
N GLY A 254 52.85 -16.48 24.21
CA GLY A 254 53.64 -17.15 25.24
C GLY A 254 54.49 -18.21 24.57
#